data_f069664e17ce654fbb6da347bd0b93b6
#
_entry.id   f069664e17ce654fbb6da347bd0b93b6
#
_cell.length_a   1.000
_cell.length_b   1.000
_cell.length_c   1.000
_cell.angle_alpha   90.00
_cell.angle_beta   90.00
_cell.angle_gamma   90.00
#
_symmetry.space_group_name_H-M   'P 1'
#
loop_
_entity.id
_entity.type
_entity.pdbx_description
1 polymer ?
#
loop_
_entity_poly.entity_id
_entity_poly.type
_entity_poly.pdbx_seq_one_letter_code
_entity_poly.pdbx_strand_id
1 'polypeptide(L)'
;FLQRRFEHVVMATRFYTEFFKDGAGKLEFEEGSEVEQSFSKTIGFNPTITTLDAFANEAIRDVGQSVESFGFLLDQGEIDGAMRQLQQAFVTGEHLPSVQSVPRERKRLVLTYAQNSFQLVNAIEVKDYALAEKLVTDMKTQAGDFDYSKPTAAIETAKLSSNMRIRTAKNAALQGDNEAYESNILAAAQIWPTNPMLQEQFNLIADSADVQQQAKLEFDRLLSTQSYRQIFTDKARYMAATAEDPERLKALEQIVGNIQEIETVMKQADTLAKAGNNYA
;
A
#
# COMPACT_ATOMS: atom_id res chain seq x y z
N PHE A 1 10.37 -20.90 -21.03
CA PHE A 1 10.12 -21.23 -19.63
C PHE A 1 10.36 -19.99 -18.74
N LEU A 2 11.54 -19.41 -18.76
CA LEU A 2 11.90 -18.24 -17.94
C LEU A 2 10.97 -17.02 -18.13
N GLN A 3 10.39 -16.86 -19.31
CA GLN A 3 9.38 -15.84 -19.63
C GLN A 3 7.95 -16.25 -19.22
N ARG A 4 7.79 -17.34 -18.47
CA ARG A 4 6.48 -17.89 -18.02
C ARG A 4 5.49 -18.21 -19.14
N ARG A 5 5.97 -18.45 -20.37
CA ARG A 5 5.14 -18.87 -21.51
C ARG A 5 5.01 -20.39 -21.51
N PHE A 6 4.37 -20.94 -20.48
CA PHE A 6 4.33 -22.37 -20.23
C PHE A 6 3.66 -23.19 -21.32
N GLU A 7 2.61 -22.68 -21.95
CA GLU A 7 1.97 -23.38 -23.10
C GLU A 7 2.95 -23.56 -24.27
N HIS A 8 3.77 -22.55 -24.55
CA HIS A 8 4.80 -22.68 -25.57
C HIS A 8 5.87 -23.71 -25.19
N VAL A 9 6.20 -23.83 -23.90
CA VAL A 9 7.11 -24.88 -23.42
C VAL A 9 6.50 -26.24 -23.65
N VAL A 10 5.26 -26.49 -23.21
CA VAL A 10 4.56 -27.76 -23.40
C VAL A 10 4.44 -28.12 -24.88
N MET A 11 4.14 -27.15 -25.72
CA MET A 11 4.07 -27.38 -27.18
C MET A 11 5.45 -27.75 -27.75
N ALA A 12 6.49 -27.02 -27.37
CA ALA A 12 7.86 -27.27 -27.85
C ALA A 12 8.39 -28.64 -27.34
N THR A 13 8.12 -28.98 -26.09
CA THR A 13 8.54 -30.28 -25.51
C THR A 13 7.82 -31.46 -26.17
N ARG A 14 6.51 -31.33 -26.46
CA ARG A 14 5.76 -32.35 -27.23
C ARG A 14 6.29 -32.50 -28.63
N PHE A 15 6.54 -31.39 -29.34
CA PHE A 15 7.13 -31.40 -30.65
C PHE A 15 8.49 -32.11 -30.65
N TYR A 16 9.36 -31.73 -29.70
CA TYR A 16 10.66 -32.37 -29.56
C TYR A 16 10.57 -33.87 -29.31
N THR A 17 9.69 -34.31 -28.39
CA THR A 17 9.50 -35.73 -28.06
C THR A 17 8.97 -36.54 -29.26
N GLU A 18 8.12 -35.94 -30.07
CA GLU A 18 7.58 -36.63 -31.25
C GLU A 18 8.63 -36.82 -32.37
N PHE A 19 9.47 -35.81 -32.60
CA PHE A 19 10.46 -35.84 -33.69
C PHE A 19 11.80 -36.48 -33.27
N PHE A 20 12.17 -36.46 -32.00
CA PHE A 20 13.45 -36.95 -31.48
C PHE A 20 13.24 -38.03 -30.42
N LYS A 21 12.57 -39.09 -30.82
CA LYS A 21 12.09 -40.21 -29.96
C LYS A 21 13.16 -40.87 -29.03
N ASP A 22 14.44 -40.76 -29.39
CA ASP A 22 15.53 -41.42 -28.68
C ASP A 22 16.37 -40.44 -27.84
N GLY A 23 16.01 -39.15 -27.80
CA GLY A 23 16.76 -38.13 -27.11
C GLY A 23 16.38 -37.98 -25.65
N ALA A 24 17.23 -38.36 -24.72
CA ALA A 24 17.09 -38.04 -23.30
C ALA A 24 17.18 -36.53 -22.96
N GLY A 25 17.01 -35.70 -23.96
CA GLY A 25 16.78 -34.27 -23.92
C GLY A 25 17.46 -33.44 -22.85
N LYS A 26 18.75 -33.67 -22.65
CA LYS A 26 19.55 -32.69 -21.89
C LYS A 26 19.64 -31.42 -22.71
N LEU A 27 19.29 -30.32 -22.09
CA LEU A 27 19.55 -29.02 -22.66
C LEU A 27 21.02 -28.70 -22.45
N GLU A 28 21.76 -28.50 -23.55
CA GLU A 28 23.13 -28.02 -23.50
C GLU A 28 23.10 -26.48 -23.60
N PHE A 29 23.59 -25.85 -22.59
CA PHE A 29 23.79 -24.40 -22.56
C PHE A 29 25.25 -24.08 -22.83
N GLU A 30 25.50 -22.97 -23.48
CA GLU A 30 26.82 -22.42 -23.58
C GLU A 30 27.30 -22.02 -22.16
N GLU A 31 28.46 -22.52 -21.75
CA GLU A 31 29.02 -22.32 -20.43
C GLU A 31 29.17 -20.84 -20.10
N GLY A 32 28.61 -20.40 -18.98
CA GLY A 32 28.59 -19.00 -18.56
C GLY A 32 27.56 -18.09 -19.28
N SER A 33 26.70 -18.65 -20.15
CA SER A 33 25.66 -17.89 -20.82
C SER A 33 24.62 -17.32 -19.83
N GLU A 34 24.00 -16.19 -20.19
CA GLU A 34 22.90 -15.60 -19.38
C GLU A 34 21.75 -16.60 -19.16
N VAL A 35 21.50 -17.45 -20.14
CA VAL A 35 20.44 -18.48 -20.06
C VAL A 35 20.79 -19.53 -19.01
N GLU A 36 22.02 -20.05 -19.03
CA GLU A 36 22.49 -21.01 -18.02
C GLU A 36 22.44 -20.42 -16.61
N GLN A 37 22.95 -19.21 -16.44
CA GLN A 37 22.94 -18.51 -15.16
C GLN A 37 21.49 -18.27 -14.67
N SER A 38 20.58 -17.91 -15.57
CA SER A 38 19.16 -17.69 -15.25
C SER A 38 18.47 -18.98 -14.83
N PHE A 39 18.74 -20.11 -15.49
CA PHE A 39 18.22 -21.40 -15.07
C PHE A 39 18.82 -21.85 -13.75
N SER A 40 20.12 -21.73 -13.57
CA SER A 40 20.81 -22.05 -12.32
C SER A 40 20.24 -21.23 -11.14
N LYS A 41 19.97 -19.95 -11.34
CA LYS A 41 19.39 -19.06 -10.33
C LYS A 41 17.92 -19.41 -10.02
N THR A 42 17.14 -19.81 -11.04
CA THR A 42 15.68 -20.00 -10.91
C THR A 42 15.34 -21.42 -10.45
N ILE A 43 16.03 -22.43 -10.95
CA ILE A 43 15.71 -23.85 -10.72
C ILE A 43 16.80 -24.53 -9.88
N GLY A 44 18.03 -23.99 -9.85
CA GLY A 44 19.15 -24.53 -9.10
C GLY A 44 19.94 -25.64 -9.81
N PHE A 45 19.54 -26.02 -11.03
CA PHE A 45 20.18 -27.05 -11.83
C PHE A 45 19.89 -26.86 -13.33
N ASN A 46 20.66 -27.57 -14.19
CA ASN A 46 20.41 -27.58 -15.62
C ASN A 46 19.21 -28.50 -15.92
N PRO A 47 18.07 -27.96 -16.38
CA PRO A 47 16.87 -28.76 -16.60
C PRO A 47 17.00 -29.68 -17.82
N THR A 48 16.26 -30.78 -17.79
CA THR A 48 15.97 -31.60 -18.97
C THR A 48 14.68 -31.13 -19.65
N ILE A 49 14.45 -31.53 -20.88
CA ILE A 49 13.17 -31.28 -21.60
C ILE A 49 11.98 -31.83 -20.81
N THR A 50 12.12 -33.04 -20.27
CA THR A 50 11.08 -33.66 -19.43
C THR A 50 10.81 -32.87 -18.16
N THR A 51 11.88 -32.33 -17.52
CA THR A 51 11.72 -31.49 -16.33
C THR A 51 11.01 -30.19 -16.65
N LEU A 52 11.36 -29.54 -17.76
CA LEU A 52 10.68 -28.31 -18.19
C LEU A 52 9.22 -28.55 -18.54
N ASP A 53 8.91 -29.69 -19.21
CA ASP A 53 7.53 -30.09 -19.50
C ASP A 53 6.73 -30.30 -18.22
N ALA A 54 7.31 -31.04 -17.25
CA ALA A 54 6.67 -31.27 -15.96
C ALA A 54 6.37 -29.97 -15.21
N PHE A 55 7.36 -29.08 -15.09
CA PHE A 55 7.18 -27.78 -14.42
C PHE A 55 6.20 -26.87 -15.17
N ALA A 56 6.22 -26.87 -16.50
CA ALA A 56 5.27 -26.08 -17.26
C ALA A 56 3.83 -26.59 -17.10
N ASN A 57 3.62 -27.90 -17.12
CA ASN A 57 2.30 -28.49 -16.87
C ASN A 57 1.82 -28.27 -15.43
N GLU A 58 2.72 -28.34 -14.44
CA GLU A 58 2.42 -28.02 -13.05
C GLU A 58 2.00 -26.54 -12.90
N ALA A 59 2.77 -25.61 -13.46
CA ALA A 59 2.45 -24.20 -13.44
C ALA A 59 1.09 -23.90 -14.11
N ILE A 60 0.79 -24.52 -15.26
CA ILE A 60 -0.50 -24.37 -15.95
C ILE A 60 -1.65 -24.85 -15.04
N ARG A 61 -1.48 -26.01 -14.38
CA ARG A 61 -2.48 -26.55 -13.48
C ARG A 61 -2.69 -25.66 -12.26
N ASP A 62 -1.61 -25.22 -11.63
CA ASP A 62 -1.65 -24.37 -10.42
C ASP A 62 -2.31 -23.03 -10.71
N VAL A 63 -2.00 -22.42 -11.86
CA VAL A 63 -2.67 -21.19 -12.30
C VAL A 63 -4.15 -21.46 -12.59
N GLY A 64 -4.50 -22.58 -13.21
CA GLY A 64 -5.89 -22.97 -13.41
C GLY A 64 -6.66 -23.09 -12.09
N GLN A 65 -6.10 -23.78 -11.12
CA GLN A 65 -6.69 -23.91 -9.77
C GLN A 65 -6.82 -22.57 -9.07
N SER A 66 -5.80 -21.71 -9.17
CA SER A 66 -5.87 -20.36 -8.59
C SER A 66 -6.96 -19.50 -9.23
N VAL A 67 -7.16 -19.59 -10.53
CA VAL A 67 -8.24 -18.87 -11.24
C VAL A 67 -9.63 -19.43 -10.88
N GLU A 68 -9.77 -20.73 -10.74
CA GLU A 68 -11.02 -21.36 -10.27
C GLU A 68 -11.34 -20.94 -8.84
N SER A 69 -10.34 -21.00 -7.95
CA SER A 69 -10.48 -20.58 -6.54
C SER A 69 -10.81 -19.08 -6.46
N PHE A 70 -10.18 -18.25 -7.28
CA PHE A 70 -10.52 -16.84 -7.41
C PHE A 70 -12.00 -16.64 -7.76
N GLY A 71 -12.50 -17.37 -8.75
CA GLY A 71 -13.90 -17.29 -9.16
C GLY A 71 -14.85 -17.66 -8.03
N PHE A 72 -14.57 -18.78 -7.38
CA PHE A 72 -15.38 -19.29 -6.27
C PHE A 72 -15.42 -18.30 -5.08
N LEU A 73 -14.26 -17.83 -4.61
CA LEU A 73 -14.17 -16.90 -3.49
C LEU A 73 -14.87 -15.58 -3.79
N LEU A 74 -14.71 -15.07 -5.01
CA LEU A 74 -15.38 -13.85 -5.44
C LEU A 74 -16.91 -13.98 -5.42
N ASP A 75 -17.44 -15.14 -5.84
CA ASP A 75 -18.88 -15.42 -5.83
C ASP A 75 -19.42 -15.59 -4.40
N GLN A 76 -18.58 -15.93 -3.42
CA GLN A 76 -18.90 -15.95 -1.99
C GLN A 76 -18.77 -14.57 -1.31
N GLY A 77 -18.26 -13.55 -2.01
CA GLY A 77 -17.98 -12.25 -1.42
C GLY A 77 -16.68 -12.21 -0.60
N GLU A 78 -15.83 -13.22 -0.72
CA GLU A 78 -14.52 -13.32 -0.08
C GLU A 78 -13.47 -12.66 -0.96
N ILE A 79 -13.47 -11.33 -1.00
CA ILE A 79 -12.68 -10.54 -1.97
C ILE A 79 -11.20 -10.52 -1.61
N ASP A 80 -10.83 -10.56 -0.33
CA ASP A 80 -9.45 -10.62 0.11
C ASP A 80 -8.78 -11.94 -0.31
N GLY A 81 -9.47 -13.06 -0.11
CA GLY A 81 -9.06 -14.37 -0.58
C GLY A 81 -8.97 -14.44 -2.11
N ALA A 82 -10.00 -13.92 -2.80
CA ALA A 82 -10.01 -13.84 -4.26
C ALA A 82 -8.84 -13.01 -4.80
N MET A 83 -8.52 -11.87 -4.17
CA MET A 83 -7.37 -11.05 -4.53
C MET A 83 -6.07 -11.85 -4.49
N ARG A 84 -5.83 -12.59 -3.39
CA ARG A 84 -4.61 -13.42 -3.25
C ARG A 84 -4.51 -14.48 -4.32
N GLN A 85 -5.62 -15.16 -4.64
CA GLN A 85 -5.65 -16.19 -5.68
C GLN A 85 -5.36 -15.61 -7.06
N LEU A 86 -5.97 -14.48 -7.40
CA LEU A 86 -5.70 -13.82 -8.67
C LEU A 86 -4.25 -13.33 -8.76
N GLN A 87 -3.72 -12.76 -7.68
CA GLN A 87 -2.32 -12.32 -7.61
C GLN A 87 -1.36 -13.50 -7.80
N GLN A 88 -1.62 -14.65 -7.16
CA GLN A 88 -0.82 -15.85 -7.33
C GLN A 88 -0.86 -16.34 -8.79
N ALA A 89 -2.04 -16.36 -9.41
CA ALA A 89 -2.20 -16.73 -10.81
C ALA A 89 -1.39 -15.81 -11.74
N PHE A 90 -1.43 -14.49 -11.51
CA PHE A 90 -0.63 -13.52 -12.28
C PHE A 90 0.87 -13.71 -12.09
N VAL A 91 1.32 -13.87 -10.84
CA VAL A 91 2.75 -14.04 -10.53
C VAL A 91 3.30 -15.32 -11.15
N THR A 92 2.49 -16.38 -11.21
CA THR A 92 2.91 -17.68 -11.77
C THR A 92 2.83 -17.67 -13.29
N GLY A 93 1.73 -17.18 -13.88
CA GLY A 93 1.48 -17.37 -15.30
C GLY A 93 0.55 -16.34 -15.94
N GLU A 94 0.92 -15.04 -15.91
CA GLU A 94 0.12 -13.94 -16.48
C GLU A 94 -0.27 -14.12 -17.96
N HIS A 95 0.55 -14.85 -18.72
CA HIS A 95 0.33 -15.09 -20.14
C HIS A 95 -0.61 -16.27 -20.44
N LEU A 96 -1.02 -17.03 -19.43
CA LEU A 96 -1.89 -18.17 -19.62
C LEU A 96 -3.33 -17.75 -19.97
N PRO A 97 -3.99 -18.43 -20.90
CA PRO A 97 -5.36 -18.12 -21.30
C PRO A 97 -6.34 -18.12 -20.15
N SER A 98 -6.15 -18.97 -19.13
CA SER A 98 -6.97 -18.99 -17.91
C SER A 98 -6.97 -17.63 -17.18
N VAL A 99 -5.82 -16.98 -17.07
CA VAL A 99 -5.68 -15.65 -16.46
C VAL A 99 -6.23 -14.57 -17.38
N GLN A 100 -5.92 -14.65 -18.68
CA GLN A 100 -6.35 -13.65 -19.66
C GLN A 100 -7.87 -13.64 -19.84
N SER A 101 -8.52 -14.80 -19.79
CA SER A 101 -9.97 -14.95 -19.94
C SER A 101 -10.79 -14.47 -18.74
N VAL A 102 -10.17 -14.19 -17.60
CA VAL A 102 -10.88 -13.62 -16.44
C VAL A 102 -11.53 -12.30 -16.84
N PRO A 103 -12.86 -12.11 -16.62
CA PRO A 103 -13.59 -10.90 -17.01
C PRO A 103 -13.00 -9.64 -16.40
N ARG A 104 -12.97 -8.57 -17.18
CA ARG A 104 -12.38 -7.28 -16.76
C ARG A 104 -13.05 -6.72 -15.51
N GLU A 105 -14.36 -6.86 -15.39
CA GLU A 105 -15.15 -6.40 -14.25
C GLU A 105 -14.71 -7.11 -12.96
N ARG A 106 -14.49 -8.43 -13.02
CA ARG A 106 -13.99 -9.20 -11.87
C ARG A 106 -12.58 -8.79 -11.48
N LYS A 107 -11.68 -8.61 -12.46
CA LYS A 107 -10.33 -8.07 -12.23
C LYS A 107 -10.37 -6.68 -11.60
N ARG A 108 -11.24 -5.80 -12.11
CA ARG A 108 -11.38 -4.43 -11.62
C ARG A 108 -11.86 -4.37 -10.18
N LEU A 109 -12.84 -5.20 -9.81
CA LEU A 109 -13.35 -5.26 -8.46
C LEU A 109 -12.24 -5.60 -7.45
N VAL A 110 -11.46 -6.62 -7.74
CA VAL A 110 -10.34 -7.05 -6.90
C VAL A 110 -9.21 -6.01 -6.89
N LEU A 111 -8.93 -5.37 -8.03
CA LEU A 111 -7.94 -4.29 -8.11
C LEU A 111 -8.36 -3.08 -7.25
N THR A 112 -9.64 -2.70 -7.29
CA THR A 112 -10.16 -1.62 -6.45
C THR A 112 -10.02 -1.96 -4.96
N TYR A 113 -10.33 -3.20 -4.58
CA TYR A 113 -10.13 -3.66 -3.21
C TYR A 113 -8.65 -3.62 -2.80
N ALA A 114 -7.74 -4.09 -3.67
CA ALA A 114 -6.31 -4.00 -3.43
C ALA A 114 -5.83 -2.54 -3.24
N GLN A 115 -6.31 -1.62 -4.08
CA GLN A 115 -6.02 -0.19 -3.95
C GLN A 115 -6.51 0.37 -2.62
N ASN A 116 -7.74 0.04 -2.20
CA ASN A 116 -8.28 0.46 -0.91
C ASN A 116 -7.45 -0.11 0.26
N SER A 117 -7.00 -1.36 0.16
CA SER A 117 -6.12 -1.99 1.15
C SER A 117 -4.80 -1.24 1.30
N PHE A 118 -4.15 -0.88 0.19
CA PHE A 118 -2.93 -0.06 0.20
C PHE A 118 -3.19 1.34 0.78
N GLN A 119 -4.29 1.97 0.39
CA GLN A 119 -4.67 3.28 0.92
C GLN A 119 -4.92 3.23 2.42
N LEU A 120 -5.54 2.17 2.93
CA LEU A 120 -5.77 1.99 4.36
C LEU A 120 -4.45 1.92 5.14
N VAL A 121 -3.51 1.10 4.68
CA VAL A 121 -2.18 1.01 5.31
C VAL A 121 -1.50 2.39 5.31
N ASN A 122 -1.50 3.07 4.17
CA ASN A 122 -0.91 4.40 4.06
C ASN A 122 -1.60 5.43 4.96
N ALA A 123 -2.93 5.44 5.02
CA ALA A 123 -3.70 6.35 5.88
C ALA A 123 -3.33 6.17 7.36
N ILE A 124 -3.17 4.92 7.82
CA ILE A 124 -2.71 4.62 9.18
C ILE A 124 -1.27 5.12 9.40
N GLU A 125 -0.37 4.88 8.45
CA GLU A 125 1.03 5.30 8.57
C GLU A 125 1.23 6.81 8.55
N VAL A 126 0.45 7.53 7.74
CA VAL A 126 0.46 9.01 7.72
C VAL A 126 -0.44 9.61 8.80
N LYS A 127 -1.09 8.74 9.61
CA LYS A 127 -1.94 9.13 10.75
C LYS A 127 -3.20 9.91 10.34
N ASP A 128 -3.70 9.65 9.14
CA ASP A 128 -5.01 10.10 8.68
C ASP A 128 -6.08 9.08 9.10
N TYR A 129 -6.41 9.12 10.39
CA TYR A 129 -7.36 8.16 10.95
C TYR A 129 -8.80 8.37 10.49
N ALA A 130 -9.15 9.54 9.99
CA ALA A 130 -10.47 9.78 9.41
C ALA A 130 -10.64 9.03 8.09
N LEU A 131 -9.65 9.12 7.20
CA LEU A 131 -9.63 8.35 5.96
C LEU A 131 -9.52 6.84 6.25
N ALA A 132 -8.68 6.45 7.21
CA ALA A 132 -8.51 5.05 7.58
C ALA A 132 -9.83 4.43 8.07
N GLU A 133 -10.61 5.09 8.93
CA GLU A 133 -11.93 4.61 9.39
C GLU A 133 -12.92 4.47 8.25
N LYS A 134 -12.95 5.44 7.34
CA LYS A 134 -13.78 5.36 6.15
C LYS A 134 -13.42 4.15 5.30
N LEU A 135 -12.12 3.94 5.02
CA LEU A 135 -11.65 2.80 4.24
C LEU A 135 -11.96 1.46 4.93
N VAL A 136 -11.78 1.35 6.25
CA VAL A 136 -12.20 0.15 7.01
C VAL A 136 -13.68 -0.13 6.83
N THR A 137 -14.53 0.90 6.92
CA THR A 137 -15.98 0.76 6.75
C THR A 137 -16.34 0.31 5.33
N ASP A 138 -15.76 0.95 4.33
CA ASP A 138 -15.99 0.63 2.92
C ASP A 138 -15.52 -0.80 2.59
N MET A 139 -14.32 -1.19 3.04
CA MET A 139 -13.78 -2.54 2.81
C MET A 139 -14.57 -3.61 3.54
N LYS A 140 -15.05 -3.35 4.76
CA LYS A 140 -15.91 -4.26 5.51
C LYS A 140 -17.24 -4.54 4.80
N THR A 141 -17.79 -3.55 4.07
CA THR A 141 -19.01 -3.74 3.28
C THR A 141 -18.75 -4.44 1.95
N GLN A 142 -17.53 -4.32 1.40
CA GLN A 142 -17.15 -4.92 0.12
C GLN A 142 -16.74 -6.38 0.26
N ALA A 143 -16.00 -6.74 1.32
CA ALA A 143 -15.39 -8.06 1.49
C ALA A 143 -15.80 -8.69 2.82
N GLY A 144 -16.46 -9.85 2.74
CA GLY A 144 -16.90 -10.60 3.92
C GLY A 144 -15.73 -11.19 4.72
N ASP A 145 -14.62 -11.40 4.09
CA ASP A 145 -13.39 -11.98 4.65
C ASP A 145 -12.33 -10.93 5.05
N PHE A 146 -12.66 -9.65 5.00
CA PHE A 146 -11.75 -8.59 5.43
C PHE A 146 -11.55 -8.60 6.95
N ASP A 147 -10.31 -8.84 7.40
CA ASP A 147 -9.94 -8.73 8.81
C ASP A 147 -9.75 -7.26 9.21
N TYR A 148 -10.83 -6.63 9.63
CA TYR A 148 -10.84 -5.24 10.10
C TYR A 148 -10.39 -5.07 11.55
N SER A 149 -10.17 -6.14 12.30
CA SER A 149 -9.84 -6.09 13.73
C SER A 149 -8.53 -5.35 14.00
N LYS A 150 -7.49 -5.66 13.23
CA LYS A 150 -6.17 -5.04 13.37
C LYS A 150 -6.15 -3.55 13.04
N PRO A 151 -6.63 -3.11 11.85
CA PRO A 151 -6.65 -1.70 11.54
C PRO A 151 -7.56 -0.91 12.50
N THR A 152 -8.72 -1.45 12.88
CA THR A 152 -9.61 -0.80 13.85
C THR A 152 -8.91 -0.60 15.19
N ALA A 153 -8.28 -1.65 15.74
CA ALA A 153 -7.55 -1.57 17.01
C ALA A 153 -6.39 -0.56 16.94
N ALA A 154 -5.67 -0.50 15.82
CA ALA A 154 -4.58 0.47 15.63
C ALA A 154 -5.10 1.92 15.64
N ILE A 155 -6.19 2.17 14.91
CA ILE A 155 -6.84 3.50 14.85
C ILE A 155 -7.38 3.90 16.22
N GLU A 156 -8.12 3.03 16.90
CA GLU A 156 -8.69 3.30 18.22
C GLU A 156 -7.60 3.55 19.26
N THR A 157 -6.54 2.74 19.26
CA THR A 157 -5.40 2.93 20.18
C THR A 157 -4.72 4.27 19.97
N ALA A 158 -4.49 4.66 18.73
CA ALA A 158 -3.87 5.94 18.40
C ALA A 158 -4.77 7.12 18.82
N LYS A 159 -6.06 7.06 18.53
CA LYS A 159 -7.05 8.08 18.93
C LYS A 159 -7.14 8.20 20.45
N LEU A 160 -7.22 7.07 21.16
CA LEU A 160 -7.26 7.06 22.62
C LEU A 160 -5.98 7.64 23.21
N SER A 161 -4.82 7.25 22.72
CA SER A 161 -3.51 7.74 23.19
C SER A 161 -3.36 9.24 22.98
N SER A 162 -3.73 9.77 21.81
CA SER A 162 -3.73 11.20 21.53
C SER A 162 -4.66 11.95 22.47
N ASN A 163 -5.90 11.47 22.65
CA ASN A 163 -6.88 12.09 23.54
C ASN A 163 -6.43 12.07 25.01
N MET A 164 -5.77 11.00 25.46
CA MET A 164 -5.18 10.95 26.80
C MET A 164 -4.09 12.01 26.98
N ARG A 165 -3.20 12.19 25.99
CA ARG A 165 -2.18 13.24 26.03
C ARG A 165 -2.78 14.63 26.12
N ILE A 166 -3.84 14.92 25.36
CA ILE A 166 -4.56 16.20 25.42
C ILE A 166 -5.16 16.43 26.81
N ARG A 167 -5.77 15.40 27.41
CA ARG A 167 -6.30 15.51 28.78
C ARG A 167 -5.20 15.78 29.81
N THR A 168 -4.05 15.12 29.68
CA THR A 168 -2.90 15.36 30.53
C THR A 168 -2.38 16.79 30.36
N ALA A 169 -2.31 17.29 29.13
CA ALA A 169 -1.95 18.68 28.85
C ALA A 169 -2.92 19.66 29.52
N LYS A 170 -4.24 19.43 29.40
CA LYS A 170 -5.24 20.27 30.08
C LYS A 170 -5.03 20.34 31.59
N ASN A 171 -4.72 19.21 32.21
CA ASN A 171 -4.44 19.17 33.64
C ASN A 171 -3.15 19.91 33.99
N ALA A 172 -2.09 19.79 33.19
CA ALA A 172 -0.84 20.55 33.38
C ALA A 172 -1.09 22.06 33.24
N ALA A 173 -1.87 22.50 32.28
CA ALA A 173 -2.25 23.90 32.13
C ALA A 173 -3.00 24.45 33.37
N LEU A 174 -3.91 23.67 33.94
CA LEU A 174 -4.61 24.04 35.18
C LEU A 174 -3.69 24.17 36.41
N GLN A 175 -2.55 23.46 36.38
CA GLN A 175 -1.53 23.52 37.41
C GLN A 175 -0.45 24.60 37.14
N GLY A 176 -0.53 25.28 36.00
CA GLY A 176 0.47 26.29 35.61
C GLY A 176 1.78 25.67 35.08
N ASP A 177 1.82 24.37 34.80
CA ASP A 177 2.98 23.66 34.26
C ASP A 177 2.98 23.73 32.72
N ASN A 178 3.54 24.81 32.21
CA ASN A 178 3.59 25.08 30.77
C ASN A 178 4.49 24.08 30.02
N GLU A 179 5.57 23.61 30.64
CA GLU A 179 6.47 22.64 29.99
C GLU A 179 5.79 21.28 29.79
N ALA A 180 5.12 20.76 30.81
CA ALA A 180 4.33 19.54 30.71
C ALA A 180 3.16 19.70 29.74
N TYR A 181 2.53 20.88 29.70
CA TYR A 181 1.48 21.19 28.74
C TYR A 181 1.98 21.08 27.29
N GLU A 182 3.04 21.82 26.93
CA GLU A 182 3.60 21.83 25.58
C GLU A 182 4.09 20.44 25.15
N SER A 183 4.78 19.74 26.02
CA SER A 183 5.28 18.38 25.78
C SER A 183 4.14 17.40 25.45
N ASN A 184 3.04 17.45 26.20
CA ASN A 184 1.90 16.56 25.96
C ASN A 184 1.09 16.94 24.70
N ILE A 185 0.94 18.23 24.39
CA ILE A 185 0.32 18.69 23.15
C ILE A 185 1.14 18.24 21.94
N LEU A 186 2.46 18.41 21.98
CA LEU A 186 3.35 17.94 20.93
C LEU A 186 3.26 16.42 20.73
N ALA A 187 3.27 15.66 21.84
CA ALA A 187 3.12 14.21 21.80
C ALA A 187 1.76 13.79 21.21
N ALA A 188 0.67 14.49 21.57
CA ALA A 188 -0.65 14.23 20.99
C ALA A 188 -0.69 14.49 19.48
N ALA A 189 -0.09 15.59 19.02
CA ALA A 189 0.01 15.96 17.64
C ALA A 189 0.88 14.98 16.83
N GLN A 190 1.93 14.44 17.41
CA GLN A 190 2.75 13.39 16.80
C GLN A 190 1.99 12.07 16.61
N ILE A 191 1.05 11.75 17.51
CA ILE A 191 0.23 10.54 17.44
C ILE A 191 -0.91 10.72 16.42
N TRP A 192 -1.66 11.82 16.53
CA TRP A 192 -2.81 12.12 15.66
C TRP A 192 -2.83 13.61 15.30
N PRO A 193 -2.15 14.01 14.22
CA PRO A 193 -1.99 15.43 13.83
C PRO A 193 -3.30 16.16 13.57
N THR A 194 -4.31 15.45 13.06
CA THR A 194 -5.64 16.00 12.72
C THR A 194 -6.68 15.76 13.81
N ASN A 195 -6.26 15.53 15.06
CA ASN A 195 -7.18 15.32 16.17
C ASN A 195 -8.03 16.58 16.40
N PRO A 196 -9.38 16.49 16.33
CA PRO A 196 -10.25 17.65 16.55
C PRO A 196 -10.06 18.32 17.92
N MET A 197 -9.75 17.52 18.94
CA MET A 197 -9.47 18.08 20.29
C MET A 197 -8.18 18.88 20.35
N LEU A 198 -7.19 18.59 19.50
CA LEU A 198 -6.02 19.43 19.35
C LEU A 198 -6.37 20.78 18.72
N GLN A 199 -7.21 20.79 17.69
CA GLN A 199 -7.67 22.01 17.06
C GLN A 199 -8.36 22.94 18.07
N GLU A 200 -9.22 22.37 18.93
CA GLU A 200 -9.82 23.16 20.03
C GLU A 200 -8.76 23.75 20.97
N GLN A 201 -7.72 22.96 21.34
CA GLN A 201 -6.67 23.46 22.21
C GLN A 201 -5.81 24.52 21.54
N PHE A 202 -5.48 24.36 20.28
CA PHE A 202 -4.75 25.38 19.51
C PHE A 202 -5.58 26.66 19.34
N ASN A 203 -6.88 26.54 19.14
CA ASN A 203 -7.78 27.72 19.07
C ASN A 203 -7.85 28.45 20.41
N LEU A 204 -7.87 27.75 21.54
CA LEU A 204 -7.84 28.36 22.88
C LEU A 204 -6.51 29.06 23.20
N ILE A 205 -5.38 28.56 22.65
CA ILE A 205 -4.06 29.22 22.79
C ILE A 205 -3.93 30.36 21.78
N ALA A 206 -4.52 30.22 20.63
CA ALA A 206 -4.47 31.18 19.55
C ALA A 206 -5.30 32.45 19.80
N ASP A 207 -6.10 32.49 20.86
CA ASP A 207 -6.63 33.75 21.42
C ASP A 207 -5.53 34.66 21.99
N SER A 208 -4.27 34.16 22.13
CA SER A 208 -3.11 35.02 22.18
C SER A 208 -2.67 35.40 20.74
N ALA A 209 -3.09 36.57 20.29
CA ALA A 209 -2.97 37.07 18.89
C ALA A 209 -1.55 36.98 18.27
N ASP A 210 -0.50 36.92 19.06
CA ASP A 210 0.90 36.88 18.61
C ASP A 210 1.33 35.51 18.03
N VAL A 211 0.84 34.40 18.57
CA VAL A 211 1.26 33.04 18.16
C VAL A 211 0.64 32.66 16.80
N GLN A 212 -0.62 33.05 16.57
CA GLN A 212 -1.26 32.88 15.26
C GLN A 212 -0.55 33.69 14.17
N GLN A 213 -0.24 34.94 14.48
CA GLN A 213 0.44 35.82 13.52
C GLN A 213 1.82 35.27 13.13
N GLN A 214 2.59 34.79 14.08
CA GLN A 214 3.89 34.17 13.82
C GLN A 214 3.76 32.88 12.98
N ALA A 215 2.81 32.03 13.29
CA ALA A 215 2.58 30.80 12.52
C ALA A 215 2.12 31.09 11.08
N LYS A 216 1.27 32.11 10.86
CA LYS A 216 0.87 32.57 9.51
C LYS A 216 2.05 33.11 8.73
N LEU A 217 2.88 33.96 9.35
CA LEU A 217 4.09 34.51 8.71
C LEU A 217 5.10 33.42 8.36
N GLU A 218 5.29 32.45 9.24
CA GLU A 218 6.17 31.31 8.97
C GLU A 218 5.63 30.43 7.86
N PHE A 219 4.31 30.16 7.82
CA PHE A 219 3.67 29.43 6.73
C PHE A 219 3.88 30.16 5.39
N ASP A 220 3.63 31.47 5.33
CA ASP A 220 3.84 32.27 4.11
C ASP A 220 5.30 32.24 3.65
N ARG A 221 6.23 32.30 4.59
CA ARG A 221 7.68 32.17 4.29
C ARG A 221 8.01 30.80 3.72
N LEU A 222 7.53 29.71 4.35
CA LEU A 222 7.77 28.35 3.87
C LEU A 222 7.09 28.08 2.52
N LEU A 223 5.93 28.69 2.29
CA LEU A 223 5.22 28.61 1.01
C LEU A 223 6.03 29.32 -0.09
N SER A 224 6.53 30.54 0.18
CA SER A 224 7.34 31.30 -0.77
C SER A 224 8.68 30.64 -1.09
N THR A 225 9.25 29.90 -0.14
CA THR A 225 10.49 29.12 -0.31
C THR A 225 10.25 27.69 -0.83
N GLN A 226 8.99 27.33 -1.14
CA GLN A 226 8.59 25.99 -1.59
C GLN A 226 9.02 24.86 -0.64
N SER A 227 9.15 25.17 0.65
CA SER A 227 9.57 24.23 1.69
C SER A 227 8.41 23.34 2.14
N TYR A 228 7.72 22.70 1.18
CA TYR A 228 6.48 21.94 1.37
C TYR A 228 6.62 20.80 2.38
N ARG A 229 7.81 20.19 2.46
CA ARG A 229 8.08 19.10 3.43
C ARG A 229 8.02 19.60 4.87
N GLN A 230 8.52 20.79 5.14
CA GLN A 230 8.44 21.42 6.47
C GLN A 230 7.00 21.80 6.80
N ILE A 231 6.26 22.36 5.83
CA ILE A 231 4.83 22.64 5.98
C ILE A 231 4.07 21.35 6.33
N PHE A 232 4.36 20.26 5.63
CA PHE A 232 3.73 18.97 5.88
C PHE A 232 4.07 18.39 7.25
N THR A 233 5.31 18.55 7.72
CA THR A 233 5.74 18.08 9.04
C THR A 233 4.96 18.78 10.16
N ASP A 234 4.78 20.10 10.05
CA ASP A 234 4.12 20.93 11.07
C ASP A 234 2.67 21.30 10.68
N LYS A 235 2.04 20.50 9.79
CA LYS A 235 0.70 20.76 9.23
C LYS A 235 -0.37 21.06 10.28
N ALA A 236 -0.34 20.39 11.44
CA ALA A 236 -1.31 20.60 12.51
C ALA A 236 -1.24 22.04 13.07
N ARG A 237 -0.04 22.58 13.21
CA ARG A 237 0.18 23.97 13.66
C ARG A 237 -0.34 24.98 12.64
N TYR A 238 -0.05 24.75 11.37
CA TYR A 238 -0.50 25.66 10.31
C TYR A 238 -2.00 25.55 10.05
N MET A 239 -2.60 24.35 10.12
CA MET A 239 -4.05 24.19 10.03
C MET A 239 -4.79 24.98 11.12
N ALA A 240 -4.30 24.91 12.37
CA ALA A 240 -4.88 25.69 13.46
C ALA A 240 -4.73 27.21 13.23
N ALA A 241 -3.56 27.65 12.78
CA ALA A 241 -3.29 29.08 12.55
C ALA A 241 -4.05 29.66 11.35
N THR A 242 -4.38 28.84 10.34
CA THR A 242 -5.03 29.29 9.10
C THR A 242 -6.53 28.93 9.03
N ALA A 243 -7.10 28.36 10.10
CA ALA A 243 -8.49 27.88 10.12
C ALA A 243 -9.52 28.95 9.71
N GLU A 244 -9.26 30.24 10.05
CA GLU A 244 -10.10 31.38 9.69
C GLU A 244 -9.70 32.06 8.37
N ASP A 245 -8.71 31.54 7.67
CA ASP A 245 -8.17 32.09 6.42
C ASP A 245 -8.34 31.09 5.27
N PRO A 246 -9.42 31.20 4.49
CA PRO A 246 -9.76 30.20 3.48
C PRO A 246 -8.70 30.06 2.38
N GLU A 247 -7.95 31.12 2.05
CA GLU A 247 -6.92 31.05 1.01
C GLU A 247 -5.71 30.25 1.49
N ARG A 248 -5.23 30.54 2.70
CA ARG A 248 -4.11 29.79 3.31
C ARG A 248 -4.49 28.34 3.63
N LEU A 249 -5.71 28.12 4.14
CA LEU A 249 -6.21 26.78 4.42
C LEU A 249 -6.24 25.93 3.14
N LYS A 250 -6.76 26.47 2.05
CA LYS A 250 -6.79 25.79 0.75
C LYS A 250 -5.39 25.47 0.22
N ALA A 251 -4.45 26.40 0.35
CA ALA A 251 -3.05 26.15 -0.04
C ALA A 251 -2.42 25.04 0.81
N LEU A 252 -2.68 25.02 2.12
CA LEU A 252 -2.21 23.98 3.02
C LEU A 252 -2.80 22.61 2.70
N GLU A 253 -4.11 22.53 2.45
CA GLU A 253 -4.79 21.28 2.06
C GLU A 253 -4.22 20.73 0.75
N GLN A 254 -3.94 21.56 -0.23
CA GLN A 254 -3.30 21.14 -1.48
C GLN A 254 -1.90 20.58 -1.24
N ILE A 255 -1.08 21.26 -0.42
CA ILE A 255 0.28 20.79 -0.10
C ILE A 255 0.23 19.43 0.63
N VAL A 256 -0.64 19.31 1.61
CA VAL A 256 -0.81 18.07 2.38
C VAL A 256 -1.29 16.95 1.47
N GLY A 257 -2.29 17.18 0.62
CA GLY A 257 -2.79 16.22 -0.35
C GLY A 257 -1.73 15.76 -1.34
N ASN A 258 -0.99 16.71 -1.94
CA ASN A 258 0.07 16.39 -2.90
C ASN A 258 1.20 15.56 -2.27
N ILE A 259 1.63 15.89 -1.04
CA ILE A 259 2.69 15.12 -0.37
C ILE A 259 2.19 13.73 0.03
N GLN A 260 0.95 13.60 0.52
CA GLN A 260 0.35 12.29 0.80
C GLN A 260 0.26 11.41 -0.45
N GLU A 261 -0.13 11.99 -1.57
CA GLU A 261 -0.17 11.28 -2.86
C GLU A 261 1.23 10.81 -3.29
N ILE A 262 2.22 11.70 -3.21
CA ILE A 262 3.62 11.38 -3.53
C ILE A 262 4.15 10.26 -2.60
N GLU A 263 3.91 10.35 -1.29
CA GLU A 263 4.34 9.33 -0.33
C GLU A 263 3.65 7.98 -0.58
N THR A 264 2.38 8.01 -0.97
CA THR A 264 1.63 6.82 -1.36
C THR A 264 2.24 6.15 -2.58
N VAL A 265 2.50 6.92 -3.64
CA VAL A 265 3.12 6.41 -4.87
C VAL A 265 4.54 5.90 -4.60
N MET A 266 5.34 6.61 -3.82
CA MET A 266 6.69 6.17 -3.44
C MET A 266 6.68 4.84 -2.66
N LYS A 267 5.76 4.66 -1.73
CA LYS A 267 5.62 3.40 -0.99
C LYS A 267 5.14 2.25 -1.88
N GLN A 268 4.20 2.52 -2.78
CA GLN A 268 3.77 1.54 -3.78
C GLN A 268 4.95 1.10 -4.66
N ALA A 269 5.73 2.07 -5.16
CA ALA A 269 6.92 1.79 -5.97
C ALA A 269 7.97 0.98 -5.20
N ASP A 270 8.24 1.33 -3.93
CA ASP A 270 9.17 0.59 -3.07
C ASP A 270 8.69 -0.85 -2.80
N THR A 271 7.39 -1.02 -2.57
CA THR A 271 6.77 -2.33 -2.38
C THR A 271 6.89 -3.19 -3.64
N LEU A 272 6.61 -2.61 -4.81
CA LEU A 272 6.73 -3.29 -6.11
C LEU A 272 8.18 -3.64 -6.43
N ALA A 273 9.11 -2.72 -6.13
CA ALA A 273 10.55 -2.97 -6.30
C ALA A 273 11.04 -4.11 -5.40
N LYS A 274 10.62 -4.13 -4.13
CA LYS A 274 10.94 -5.22 -3.19
C LYS A 274 10.33 -6.55 -3.58
N ALA A 275 9.17 -6.54 -4.25
CA ALA A 275 8.53 -7.72 -4.80
C ALA A 275 9.16 -8.22 -6.12
N GLY A 276 10.23 -7.57 -6.60
CA GLY A 276 10.90 -7.91 -7.85
C GLY A 276 10.15 -7.50 -9.12
N ASN A 277 9.14 -6.66 -9.00
CA ASN A 277 8.31 -6.21 -10.12
C ASN A 277 8.86 -4.89 -10.69
N ASN A 278 10.00 -4.99 -11.41
CA ASN A 278 10.71 -3.82 -11.95
C ASN A 278 10.08 -3.22 -13.24
N TYR A 279 8.87 -3.63 -13.62
CA TYR A 279 8.21 -3.24 -14.88
C TYR A 279 6.90 -2.47 -14.67
N ALA A 280 6.62 -1.98 -13.48
CA ALA A 280 5.44 -1.15 -13.18
C ALA A 280 5.77 0.34 -13.16
#